data_063b1d6f79ce99aac73a786ddcf7fa2c
#
_entry.id   063b1d6f79ce99aac73a786ddcf7fa2c
#
_cell.length_a   1.000
_cell.length_b   1.000
_cell.length_c   1.000
_cell.angle_alpha   90.00
_cell.angle_beta   90.00
_cell.angle_gamma   90.00
#
_symmetry.space_group_name_H-M   'P 1'
#
loop_
_entity.id
_entity.type
_entity.pdbx_description
1 polymer ?
#
loop_
_entity_poly.entity_id
_entity_poly.type
_entity_poly.pdbx_seq_one_letter_code
_entity_poly.pdbx_strand_id
1 'polypeptide(L)'
;LRGGILDIWSPLCAPVRVEFFDDEVDAMGEFDVSTQRRTKNIKTLTVLPAAEVLPECAEGGRAAMLERVSHALRRLAKKNENEAVVRTLRGDLERLSQHLSLGGMDRYLTACYPTAVTAADYLAPDTLVFVSEGSRVLERAKNFLWEQGEDVKPLMEEGVLCGDFAELAISAEELAQKLGEYPLVMLDSLPTSRNFAAPRALLSLNVRQLHSYGGSLETAASDMEQYLRLGSGALVPCGNEARGKHMARPLAERGSSARPDLQNE
;
A
#
# COMPACT_ATOMS: atom_id res chain seq x y z
N LEU A 1 5.99 -27.78 9.85
CA LEU A 1 5.99 -28.51 11.13
C LEU A 1 6.78 -29.79 10.98
N ARG A 2 7.85 -29.96 11.74
CA ARG A 2 8.59 -31.21 11.86
C ARG A 2 8.64 -31.53 13.34
N GLY A 3 7.84 -32.54 13.79
CA GLY A 3 7.95 -33.11 15.10
C GLY A 3 7.89 -32.14 16.26
N GLY A 4 6.90 -31.25 16.31
CA GLY A 4 6.76 -30.26 17.39
C GLY A 4 7.63 -29.01 17.23
N ILE A 5 8.23 -28.76 16.05
CA ILE A 5 9.00 -27.52 15.77
C ILE A 5 8.28 -26.70 14.72
N LEU A 6 8.13 -25.40 14.98
CA LEU A 6 7.60 -24.39 14.06
C LEU A 6 8.60 -23.25 13.91
N ASP A 7 9.13 -23.07 12.71
CA ASP A 7 9.96 -21.92 12.38
C ASP A 7 9.08 -20.82 11.79
N ILE A 8 9.21 -19.62 12.32
CA ILE A 8 8.42 -18.44 11.96
C ILE A 8 9.39 -17.33 11.57
N TRP A 9 9.12 -16.71 10.43
CA TRP A 9 9.80 -15.50 10.01
C TRP A 9 8.76 -14.43 9.69
N SER A 10 8.90 -13.28 10.32
CA SER A 10 8.08 -12.08 10.08
C SER A 10 9.00 -10.92 9.71
N PRO A 11 8.57 -9.98 8.85
CA PRO A 11 9.33 -8.75 8.56
C PRO A 11 9.68 -7.91 9.79
N LEU A 12 8.97 -8.12 10.91
CA LEU A 12 9.18 -7.38 12.16
C LEU A 12 10.21 -8.00 13.10
N CYS A 13 10.70 -9.20 12.83
CA CYS A 13 11.61 -9.90 13.74
C CYS A 13 12.60 -10.79 13.00
N ALA A 14 13.68 -11.18 13.70
CA ALA A 14 14.56 -12.25 13.26
C ALA A 14 13.80 -13.58 13.16
N PRO A 15 14.30 -14.58 12.40
CA PRO A 15 13.71 -15.93 12.39
C PRO A 15 13.62 -16.52 13.79
N VAL A 16 12.45 -17.01 14.15
CA VAL A 16 12.15 -17.58 15.47
C VAL A 16 11.76 -19.05 15.34
N ARG A 17 12.34 -19.88 16.19
CA ARG A 17 11.95 -21.28 16.36
C ARG A 17 11.12 -21.43 17.62
N VAL A 18 9.94 -22.02 17.45
CA VAL A 18 9.03 -22.38 18.53
C VAL A 18 9.06 -23.91 18.65
N GLU A 19 9.37 -24.38 19.82
CA GLU A 19 9.40 -25.81 20.17
C GLU A 19 8.16 -26.14 21.02
N PHE A 20 7.42 -27.14 20.62
CA PHE A 20 6.21 -27.61 21.29
C PHE A 20 6.45 -28.94 21.97
N PHE A 21 5.91 -29.05 23.15
CA PHE A 21 5.70 -30.33 23.82
C PHE A 21 4.18 -30.56 23.86
N ASP A 22 3.70 -31.53 23.06
CA ASP A 22 2.28 -31.71 22.78
C ASP A 22 1.64 -30.39 22.25
N ASP A 23 0.65 -29.83 22.92
CA ASP A 23 -0.05 -28.59 22.57
C ASP A 23 0.52 -27.33 23.29
N GLU A 24 1.55 -27.51 24.11
CA GLU A 24 2.16 -26.41 24.86
C GLU A 24 3.48 -25.93 24.22
N VAL A 25 3.74 -24.61 24.31
CA VAL A 25 5.02 -24.06 23.91
C VAL A 25 6.05 -24.31 24.99
N ASP A 26 7.02 -25.21 24.73
CA ASP A 26 8.12 -25.51 25.63
C ASP A 26 9.20 -24.42 25.58
N ALA A 27 9.61 -24.02 24.39
CA ALA A 27 10.64 -23.00 24.21
C ALA A 27 10.44 -22.17 22.95
N MET A 28 10.85 -20.90 23.02
CA MET A 28 10.94 -20.01 21.87
C MET A 28 12.28 -19.28 21.84
N GLY A 29 12.82 -19.11 20.65
CA GLY A 29 14.05 -18.34 20.48
C GLY A 29 14.36 -17.95 19.05
N GLU A 30 15.06 -16.84 18.93
CA GLU A 30 15.67 -16.45 17.66
C GLU A 30 16.75 -17.46 17.28
N PHE A 31 16.88 -17.76 16.00
CA PHE A 31 17.90 -18.69 15.50
C PHE A 31 18.54 -18.19 14.22
N ASP A 32 19.77 -18.58 14.00
CA ASP A 32 20.51 -18.34 12.78
C ASP A 32 20.13 -19.40 11.74
N VAL A 33 19.62 -18.95 10.58
CA VAL A 33 19.10 -19.84 9.50
C VAL A 33 20.22 -20.70 8.91
N SER A 34 21.46 -20.19 8.86
CA SER A 34 22.59 -20.90 8.24
C SER A 34 23.15 -21.98 9.13
N THR A 35 23.30 -21.69 10.41
CA THR A 35 23.85 -22.61 11.40
C THR A 35 22.81 -23.45 12.13
N GLN A 36 21.53 -23.07 12.03
CA GLN A 36 20.40 -23.67 12.74
C GLN A 36 20.51 -23.57 14.27
N ARG A 37 21.40 -22.70 14.76
CA ARG A 37 21.64 -22.54 16.20
C ARG A 37 20.77 -21.43 16.77
N ARG A 38 20.21 -21.66 17.95
CA ARG A 38 19.50 -20.64 18.73
C ARG A 38 20.48 -19.55 19.16
N THR A 39 20.12 -18.31 18.91
CA THR A 39 20.93 -17.12 19.24
C THR A 39 20.42 -16.42 20.49
N LYS A 40 19.10 -16.39 20.70
CA LYS A 40 18.48 -15.69 21.83
C LYS A 40 17.16 -16.33 22.22
N ASN A 41 16.90 -16.50 23.53
CA ASN A 41 15.59 -16.92 24.02
C ASN A 41 14.64 -15.73 24.10
N ILE A 42 13.39 -15.95 23.69
CA ILE A 42 12.32 -14.95 23.78
C ILE A 42 11.11 -15.56 24.50
N LYS A 43 10.28 -14.73 25.12
CA LYS A 43 9.08 -15.15 25.83
C LYS A 43 7.80 -14.84 25.07
N THR A 44 7.86 -13.88 24.16
CA THR A 44 6.73 -13.43 23.36
C THR A 44 7.16 -13.22 21.92
N LEU A 45 6.27 -13.51 20.99
CA LEU A 45 6.46 -13.29 19.56
C LEU A 45 5.20 -12.65 19.01
N THR A 46 5.37 -11.54 18.30
CA THR A 46 4.28 -10.93 17.51
C THR A 46 4.41 -11.38 16.08
N VAL A 47 3.39 -12.05 15.58
CA VAL A 47 3.31 -12.52 14.19
C VAL A 47 2.27 -11.71 13.44
N LEU A 48 2.69 -11.16 12.30
CA LEU A 48 1.76 -10.49 11.40
C LEU A 48 0.95 -11.52 10.62
N PRO A 49 -0.32 -11.23 10.31
CA PRO A 49 -1.11 -12.05 9.42
C PRO A 49 -0.44 -12.18 8.04
N ALA A 50 -0.52 -13.36 7.44
CA ALA A 50 -0.03 -13.62 6.09
C ALA A 50 -1.11 -13.45 5.01
N ALA A 51 -2.34 -13.14 5.39
CA ALA A 51 -3.47 -12.90 4.52
C ALA A 51 -4.23 -11.65 4.96
N GLU A 52 -4.84 -10.94 4.02
CA GLU A 52 -5.66 -9.77 4.30
C GLU A 52 -7.02 -10.14 4.86
N VAL A 53 -7.64 -11.19 4.31
CA VAL A 53 -8.97 -11.62 4.72
C VAL A 53 -8.88 -12.61 5.87
N LEU A 54 -9.22 -12.12 7.06
CA LEU A 54 -9.21 -12.87 8.32
C LEU A 54 -10.63 -12.95 8.89
N PRO A 55 -11.34 -14.08 8.75
CA PRO A 55 -12.71 -14.21 9.23
C PRO A 55 -12.88 -13.89 10.71
N GLU A 56 -11.89 -14.19 11.53
CA GLU A 56 -11.92 -13.92 12.97
C GLU A 56 -11.82 -12.42 13.30
N CYS A 57 -11.27 -11.62 12.36
CA CYS A 57 -11.15 -10.17 12.46
C CYS A 57 -12.22 -9.43 11.66
N ALA A 58 -13.19 -10.16 11.09
CA ALA A 58 -14.25 -9.56 10.29
C ALA A 58 -15.06 -8.53 11.09
N GLU A 59 -15.56 -7.51 10.39
CA GLU A 59 -16.47 -6.53 11.00
C GLU A 59 -17.74 -7.21 11.50
N GLY A 60 -18.02 -7.06 12.78
CA GLY A 60 -19.08 -7.80 13.49
C GLY A 60 -18.71 -9.26 13.81
N GLY A 61 -17.45 -9.65 13.60
CA GLY A 61 -16.93 -10.98 13.84
C GLY A 61 -17.26 -12.00 12.74
N ARG A 62 -16.69 -13.19 12.86
CA ARG A 62 -16.84 -14.29 11.90
C ARG A 62 -18.30 -14.62 11.58
N ALA A 63 -19.17 -14.64 12.58
CA ALA A 63 -20.59 -14.96 12.39
C ALA A 63 -21.30 -13.95 11.47
N ALA A 64 -20.99 -12.67 11.61
CA ALA A 64 -21.54 -11.61 10.76
C ALA A 64 -21.04 -11.74 9.30
N MET A 65 -19.77 -12.09 9.10
CA MET A 65 -19.23 -12.40 7.77
C MET A 65 -19.98 -13.57 7.13
N LEU A 66 -20.14 -14.69 7.86
CA LEU A 66 -20.87 -15.87 7.37
C LEU A 66 -22.33 -15.52 7.02
N GLU A 67 -22.99 -14.67 7.80
CA GLU A 67 -24.35 -14.22 7.51
C GLU A 67 -24.39 -13.37 6.23
N ARG A 68 -23.43 -12.47 5.97
CA ARG A 68 -23.33 -11.72 4.71
C ARG A 68 -23.18 -12.65 3.51
N VAL A 69 -22.31 -13.66 3.60
CA VAL A 69 -22.13 -14.68 2.55
C VAL A 69 -23.42 -15.51 2.35
N SER A 70 -24.04 -15.93 3.44
CA SER A 70 -25.30 -16.68 3.44
C SER A 70 -26.45 -15.85 2.82
N HIS A 71 -26.51 -14.54 3.11
CA HIS A 71 -27.49 -13.65 2.51
C HIS A 71 -27.32 -13.55 0.99
N ALA A 72 -26.08 -13.35 0.51
CA ALA A 72 -25.78 -13.33 -0.92
C ALA A 72 -26.18 -14.64 -1.60
N LEU A 73 -25.83 -15.79 -0.99
CA LEU A 73 -26.23 -17.12 -1.47
C LEU A 73 -27.76 -17.27 -1.60
N ARG A 74 -28.50 -16.90 -0.55
CA ARG A 74 -29.98 -17.00 -0.55
C ARG A 74 -30.60 -16.12 -1.63
N ARG A 75 -30.09 -14.90 -1.84
CA ARG A 75 -30.57 -13.96 -2.83
C ARG A 75 -30.36 -14.49 -4.26
N LEU A 76 -29.15 -14.97 -4.58
CA LEU A 76 -28.80 -15.50 -5.90
C LEU A 76 -29.54 -16.80 -6.20
N ALA A 77 -29.64 -17.71 -5.25
CA ALA A 77 -30.38 -18.97 -5.40
C ALA A 77 -31.88 -18.74 -5.66
N LYS A 78 -32.49 -17.71 -5.02
CA LYS A 78 -33.91 -17.36 -5.25
C LYS A 78 -34.19 -16.83 -6.64
N LYS A 79 -33.22 -16.13 -7.23
CA LYS A 79 -33.33 -15.53 -8.56
C LYS A 79 -32.90 -16.46 -9.69
N ASN A 80 -32.38 -17.64 -9.41
CA ASN A 80 -31.72 -18.53 -10.35
C ASN A 80 -30.57 -17.83 -11.14
N GLU A 81 -29.91 -16.88 -10.52
CA GLU A 81 -28.79 -16.17 -11.11
C GLU A 81 -27.48 -16.94 -10.87
N ASN A 82 -26.70 -17.12 -11.93
CA ASN A 82 -25.35 -17.67 -11.93
C ASN A 82 -25.16 -18.91 -11.03
N GLU A 83 -25.55 -20.08 -11.52
CA GLU A 83 -25.43 -21.36 -10.79
C GLU A 83 -24.00 -21.67 -10.34
N ALA A 84 -22.98 -21.21 -11.09
CA ALA A 84 -21.59 -21.42 -10.73
C ALA A 84 -21.23 -20.67 -9.43
N VAL A 85 -21.61 -19.39 -9.32
CA VAL A 85 -21.44 -18.61 -8.10
C VAL A 85 -22.18 -19.22 -6.92
N VAL A 86 -23.46 -19.65 -7.13
CA VAL A 86 -24.27 -20.30 -6.09
C VAL A 86 -23.59 -21.57 -5.56
N ARG A 87 -22.99 -22.36 -6.44
CA ARG A 87 -22.24 -23.57 -6.07
C ARG A 87 -20.99 -23.24 -5.27
N THR A 88 -20.21 -22.25 -5.71
CA THR A 88 -19.02 -21.78 -5.03
C THR A 88 -19.35 -21.26 -3.63
N LEU A 89 -20.31 -20.35 -3.50
CA LEU A 89 -20.72 -19.78 -2.21
C LEU A 89 -21.21 -20.85 -1.24
N ARG A 90 -21.95 -21.85 -1.72
CA ARG A 90 -22.46 -22.95 -0.88
C ARG A 90 -21.32 -23.81 -0.33
N GLY A 91 -20.38 -24.23 -1.18
CA GLY A 91 -19.23 -25.02 -0.76
C GLY A 91 -18.30 -24.26 0.17
N ASP A 92 -18.08 -22.97 -0.11
CA ASP A 92 -17.23 -22.12 0.72
C ASP A 92 -17.88 -21.83 2.08
N LEU A 93 -19.19 -21.56 2.12
CA LEU A 93 -19.92 -21.32 3.36
C LEU A 93 -19.87 -22.56 4.27
N GLU A 94 -20.01 -23.77 3.71
CA GLU A 94 -19.88 -25.02 4.44
C GLU A 94 -18.48 -25.15 5.06
N ARG A 95 -17.42 -24.95 4.27
CA ARG A 95 -16.03 -25.02 4.76
C ARG A 95 -15.74 -23.96 5.82
N LEU A 96 -16.16 -22.72 5.59
CA LEU A 96 -15.98 -21.62 6.54
C LEU A 96 -16.75 -21.87 7.84
N SER A 97 -17.95 -22.45 7.79
CA SER A 97 -18.70 -22.80 9.01
C SER A 97 -18.02 -23.88 9.85
N GLN A 98 -17.23 -24.74 9.21
CA GLN A 98 -16.42 -25.77 9.86
C GLN A 98 -15.01 -25.30 10.24
N HIS A 99 -14.71 -24.01 10.16
CA HIS A 99 -13.38 -23.42 10.40
C HIS A 99 -12.27 -23.95 9.47
N LEU A 100 -12.64 -24.51 8.33
CA LEU A 100 -11.66 -24.94 7.33
C LEU A 100 -11.13 -23.76 6.52
N SER A 101 -9.86 -23.83 6.13
CA SER A 101 -9.25 -22.86 5.25
C SER A 101 -9.81 -22.93 3.82
N LEU A 102 -9.88 -21.78 3.15
CA LEU A 102 -10.21 -21.67 1.73
C LEU A 102 -8.99 -21.19 0.95
N GLY A 103 -8.76 -21.78 -0.21
CA GLY A 103 -7.93 -21.15 -1.25
C GLY A 103 -8.67 -19.96 -1.85
N GLY A 104 -7.98 -18.81 -2.01
CA GLY A 104 -8.60 -17.60 -2.57
C GLY A 104 -9.61 -16.94 -1.62
N MET A 105 -9.26 -16.83 -0.37
CA MET A 105 -10.05 -16.15 0.66
C MET A 105 -10.32 -14.68 0.32
N ASP A 106 -9.47 -14.06 -0.51
CA ASP A 106 -9.53 -12.65 -0.92
C ASP A 106 -10.83 -12.27 -1.61
N ARG A 107 -11.52 -13.23 -2.24
CA ARG A 107 -12.86 -13.02 -2.84
C ARG A 107 -13.94 -12.65 -1.82
N TYR A 108 -13.66 -12.76 -0.53
CA TYR A 108 -14.54 -12.39 0.58
C TYR A 108 -14.07 -11.13 1.32
N LEU A 109 -13.16 -10.33 0.73
CA LEU A 109 -12.61 -9.12 1.36
C LEU A 109 -13.74 -8.19 1.84
N THR A 110 -14.68 -7.85 0.97
CA THR A 110 -15.80 -6.96 1.31
C THR A 110 -16.89 -7.62 2.15
N ALA A 111 -16.97 -8.96 2.13
CA ALA A 111 -17.81 -9.69 3.07
C ALA A 111 -17.20 -9.67 4.48
N CYS A 112 -15.88 -9.68 4.58
CA CYS A 112 -15.15 -9.59 5.85
C CYS A 112 -15.16 -8.15 6.39
N TYR A 113 -14.86 -7.19 5.53
CA TYR A 113 -14.71 -5.77 5.85
C TYR A 113 -15.62 -4.92 4.94
N PRO A 114 -16.92 -4.83 5.23
CA PRO A 114 -17.87 -4.05 4.41
C PRO A 114 -17.56 -2.55 4.41
N THR A 115 -16.89 -2.04 5.44
CA THR A 115 -16.41 -0.67 5.47
C THR A 115 -15.01 -0.62 4.89
N ALA A 116 -14.89 -0.07 3.67
CA ALA A 116 -13.60 0.05 3.00
C ALA A 116 -12.65 0.99 3.74
N VAL A 117 -11.48 0.47 4.13
CA VAL A 117 -10.37 1.25 4.71
C VAL A 117 -9.30 1.42 3.63
N THR A 118 -8.81 2.63 3.46
CA THR A 118 -7.80 3.01 2.46
C THR A 118 -6.51 3.46 3.14
N ALA A 119 -5.43 3.58 2.38
CA ALA A 119 -4.18 4.13 2.89
C ALA A 119 -4.35 5.56 3.48
N ALA A 120 -5.31 6.34 2.98
CA ALA A 120 -5.61 7.67 3.51
C ALA A 120 -6.12 7.64 4.96
N ASP A 121 -6.82 6.58 5.34
CA ASP A 121 -7.39 6.45 6.70
C ASP A 121 -6.33 6.22 7.78
N TYR A 122 -5.08 5.92 7.39
CA TYR A 122 -3.93 5.79 8.30
C TYR A 122 -3.13 7.07 8.47
N LEU A 123 -3.47 8.16 7.75
CA LEU A 123 -2.80 9.44 7.89
C LEU A 123 -3.22 10.13 9.18
N ALA A 124 -2.28 10.80 9.85
CA ALA A 124 -2.61 11.63 11.00
C ALA A 124 -3.46 12.84 10.55
N PRO A 125 -4.36 13.35 11.40
CA PRO A 125 -5.29 14.43 11.00
C PRO A 125 -4.61 15.74 10.55
N ASP A 126 -3.37 15.97 10.97
CA ASP A 126 -2.54 17.12 10.63
C ASP A 126 -1.58 16.86 9.46
N THR A 127 -1.69 15.72 8.81
CA THR A 127 -0.86 15.35 7.66
C THR A 127 -1.08 16.33 6.51
N LEU A 128 0.00 16.91 6.00
CA LEU A 128 -0.01 17.74 4.80
C LEU A 128 0.05 16.86 3.56
N VAL A 129 -1.02 16.86 2.78
CA VAL A 129 -1.16 16.07 1.56
C VAL A 129 -0.81 16.92 0.33
N PHE A 130 0.08 16.40 -0.50
CA PHE A 130 0.42 17.02 -1.79
C PHE A 130 -0.20 16.20 -2.93
N VAL A 131 -0.97 16.87 -3.79
CA VAL A 131 -1.54 16.27 -5.00
C VAL A 131 -0.92 16.95 -6.22
N SER A 132 -0.13 16.19 -6.96
CA SER A 132 0.49 16.66 -8.21
C SER A 132 -0.40 16.32 -9.40
N GLU A 133 -0.73 17.32 -10.23
CA GLU A 133 -1.57 17.17 -11.42
C GLU A 133 -2.92 16.51 -11.08
N GLY A 134 -3.71 17.16 -10.23
CA GLY A 134 -4.95 16.64 -9.66
C GLY A 134 -5.93 16.05 -10.66
N SER A 135 -6.07 16.66 -11.85
CA SER A 135 -6.91 16.13 -12.93
C SER A 135 -6.43 14.77 -13.44
N ARG A 136 -5.09 14.57 -13.53
CA ARG A 136 -4.50 13.29 -13.94
C ARG A 136 -4.65 12.22 -12.86
N VAL A 137 -4.60 12.60 -11.59
CA VAL A 137 -4.87 11.68 -10.48
C VAL A 137 -6.29 11.13 -10.58
N LEU A 138 -7.29 12.00 -10.78
CA LEU A 138 -8.68 11.57 -10.95
C LEU A 138 -8.88 10.70 -12.20
N GLU A 139 -8.25 11.06 -13.31
CA GLU A 139 -8.31 10.25 -14.54
C GLU A 139 -7.68 8.87 -14.31
N ARG A 140 -6.51 8.80 -13.67
CA ARG A 140 -5.85 7.52 -13.36
C ARG A 140 -6.69 6.67 -12.41
N ALA A 141 -7.34 7.26 -11.40
CA ALA A 141 -8.24 6.56 -10.51
C ALA A 141 -9.44 5.94 -11.26
N LYS A 142 -10.04 6.70 -12.19
CA LYS A 142 -11.14 6.20 -13.04
C LYS A 142 -10.69 5.07 -13.96
N ASN A 143 -9.53 5.21 -14.58
CA ASN A 143 -8.97 4.17 -15.44
C ASN A 143 -8.64 2.91 -14.64
N PHE A 144 -8.11 3.05 -13.43
CA PHE A 144 -7.85 1.92 -12.54
C PHE A 144 -9.12 1.15 -12.21
N LEU A 145 -10.21 1.84 -11.87
CA LEU A 145 -11.49 1.19 -11.58
C LEU A 145 -12.08 0.48 -12.81
N TRP A 146 -11.91 1.08 -13.99
CA TRP A 146 -12.32 0.45 -15.23
C TRP A 146 -11.50 -0.81 -15.52
N GLU A 147 -10.16 -0.74 -15.43
CA GLU A 147 -9.25 -1.88 -15.58
C GLU A 147 -9.61 -3.00 -14.59
N GLN A 148 -9.83 -2.66 -13.31
CA GLN A 148 -10.25 -3.61 -12.28
C GLN A 148 -11.61 -4.27 -12.61
N GLY A 149 -12.57 -3.49 -13.14
CA GLY A 149 -13.86 -4.03 -13.57
C GLY A 149 -13.73 -5.07 -14.69
N GLU A 150 -12.82 -4.84 -15.64
CA GLU A 150 -12.53 -5.81 -16.71
C GLU A 150 -11.82 -7.07 -16.18
N ASP A 151 -10.97 -6.95 -15.18
CA ASP A 151 -10.28 -8.09 -14.55
C ASP A 151 -11.23 -8.93 -13.68
N VAL A 152 -12.20 -8.28 -13.02
CA VAL A 152 -13.18 -8.93 -12.14
C VAL A 152 -14.26 -9.67 -12.96
N LYS A 153 -14.62 -9.16 -14.13
CA LYS A 153 -15.70 -9.70 -14.95
C LYS A 153 -15.58 -11.19 -15.30
N PRO A 154 -14.44 -11.68 -15.80
CA PRO A 154 -14.28 -13.12 -16.05
C PRO A 154 -14.40 -13.95 -14.76
N LEU A 155 -13.91 -13.46 -13.62
CA LEU A 155 -14.03 -14.16 -12.34
C LEU A 155 -15.50 -14.30 -11.90
N MET A 156 -16.31 -13.29 -12.20
CA MET A 156 -17.76 -13.37 -11.97
C MET A 156 -18.46 -14.32 -12.94
N GLU A 157 -18.07 -14.32 -14.22
CA GLU A 157 -18.61 -15.20 -15.25
C GLU A 157 -18.28 -16.68 -14.96
N GLU A 158 -17.07 -16.96 -14.50
CA GLU A 158 -16.61 -18.29 -14.08
C GLU A 158 -17.19 -18.75 -12.74
N GLY A 159 -17.85 -17.87 -12.01
CA GLY A 159 -18.43 -18.17 -10.70
C GLY A 159 -17.40 -18.21 -9.55
N VAL A 160 -16.21 -17.68 -9.76
CA VAL A 160 -15.16 -17.58 -8.73
C VAL A 160 -15.45 -16.45 -7.76
N LEU A 161 -15.96 -15.31 -8.25
CA LEU A 161 -16.28 -14.13 -7.46
C LEU A 161 -17.78 -13.82 -7.53
N CYS A 162 -18.35 -13.52 -6.36
CA CYS A 162 -19.72 -13.01 -6.26
C CYS A 162 -19.76 -11.49 -6.50
N GLY A 163 -20.68 -11.01 -7.32
CA GLY A 163 -20.82 -9.58 -7.61
C GLY A 163 -21.08 -8.72 -6.36
N ASP A 164 -21.71 -9.27 -5.33
CA ASP A 164 -21.92 -8.58 -4.04
C ASP A 164 -20.60 -8.26 -3.32
N PHE A 165 -19.51 -8.93 -3.68
CA PHE A 165 -18.19 -8.80 -3.06
C PHE A 165 -17.13 -8.28 -4.04
N ALA A 166 -17.54 -7.73 -5.18
CA ALA A 166 -16.64 -7.33 -6.27
C ALA A 166 -16.14 -5.88 -6.17
N GLU A 167 -16.67 -5.08 -5.26
CA GLU A 167 -16.21 -3.70 -5.04
C GLU A 167 -14.95 -3.70 -4.17
N LEU A 168 -13.79 -3.73 -4.83
CA LEU A 168 -12.47 -3.85 -4.17
C LEU A 168 -11.71 -2.52 -4.06
N ALA A 169 -12.28 -1.42 -4.54
CA ALA A 169 -11.65 -0.10 -4.49
C ALA A 169 -12.70 1.02 -4.40
N ILE A 170 -12.28 2.15 -3.83
CA ILE A 170 -13.11 3.35 -3.74
C ILE A 170 -13.15 4.11 -5.07
N SER A 171 -14.20 4.90 -5.29
CA SER A 171 -14.32 5.77 -6.47
C SER A 171 -13.31 6.93 -6.47
N ALA A 172 -13.08 7.54 -7.64
CA ALA A 172 -12.23 8.72 -7.75
C ALA A 172 -12.80 9.91 -6.95
N GLU A 173 -14.11 9.99 -6.85
CA GLU A 173 -14.85 11.00 -6.10
C GLU A 173 -14.68 10.81 -4.58
N GLU A 174 -14.78 9.57 -4.10
CA GLU A 174 -14.53 9.22 -2.69
C GLU A 174 -13.06 9.44 -2.30
N LEU A 175 -12.11 9.10 -3.19
CA LEU A 175 -10.69 9.41 -2.98
C LEU A 175 -10.47 10.91 -2.81
N ALA A 176 -11.06 11.73 -3.71
CA ALA A 176 -10.94 13.18 -3.62
C ALA A 176 -11.56 13.74 -2.34
N GLN A 177 -12.70 13.21 -1.92
CA GLN A 177 -13.37 13.59 -0.68
C GLN A 177 -12.50 13.25 0.54
N LYS A 178 -12.01 12.02 0.64
CA LYS A 178 -11.16 11.57 1.76
C LYS A 178 -9.88 12.41 1.88
N LEU A 179 -9.17 12.64 0.77
CA LEU A 179 -7.96 13.45 0.78
C LEU A 179 -8.25 14.94 1.03
N GLY A 180 -9.44 15.41 0.65
CA GLY A 180 -9.89 16.78 0.92
C GLY A 180 -10.18 17.10 2.39
N GLU A 181 -10.26 16.09 3.26
CA GLU A 181 -10.39 16.26 4.71
C GLU A 181 -9.07 16.71 5.38
N TYR A 182 -7.94 16.53 4.69
CA TYR A 182 -6.61 16.91 5.16
C TYR A 182 -6.18 18.30 4.66
N PRO A 183 -5.20 18.93 5.32
CA PRO A 183 -4.49 20.07 4.74
C PRO A 183 -3.91 19.68 3.38
N LEU A 184 -4.40 20.30 2.30
CA LEU A 184 -4.14 19.87 0.92
C LEU A 184 -3.41 20.95 0.12
N VAL A 185 -2.32 20.60 -0.53
CA VAL A 185 -1.59 21.42 -1.49
C VAL A 185 -1.68 20.76 -2.87
N MET A 186 -2.28 21.47 -3.82
CA MET A 186 -2.34 21.02 -5.21
C MET A 186 -1.22 21.68 -6.02
N LEU A 187 -0.50 20.90 -6.80
CA LEU A 187 0.60 21.32 -7.66
C LEU A 187 0.22 20.99 -9.11
N ASP A 188 -0.12 22.01 -9.87
CA ASP A 188 -0.53 21.86 -11.27
C ASP A 188 0.39 22.69 -12.16
N SER A 189 0.85 22.11 -13.28
CA SER A 189 1.67 22.82 -14.28
C SER A 189 0.87 23.86 -15.05
N LEU A 190 -0.42 23.60 -15.22
CA LEU A 190 -1.35 24.50 -15.93
C LEU A 190 -2.64 24.65 -15.11
N PRO A 191 -3.24 25.85 -15.11
CA PRO A 191 -4.56 26.01 -14.51
C PRO A 191 -5.58 25.07 -15.17
N THR A 192 -6.30 24.31 -14.35
CA THR A 192 -7.34 23.39 -14.81
C THR A 192 -8.70 23.83 -14.31
N SER A 193 -9.74 23.60 -15.09
CA SER A 193 -11.13 23.85 -14.68
C SER A 193 -11.68 22.73 -13.79
N ARG A 194 -11.00 21.58 -13.74
CA ARG A 194 -11.35 20.43 -12.90
C ARG A 194 -10.32 20.29 -11.80
N ASN A 195 -10.54 20.97 -10.71
CA ASN A 195 -9.69 20.84 -9.52
C ASN A 195 -10.02 19.56 -8.77
N PHE A 196 -9.00 18.97 -8.16
CA PHE A 196 -9.14 17.82 -7.24
C PHE A 196 -9.98 18.19 -6.02
N ALA A 197 -9.79 19.41 -5.51
CA ALA A 197 -10.59 20.03 -4.46
C ALA A 197 -10.70 21.54 -4.73
N ALA A 198 -11.65 22.21 -4.08
CA ALA A 198 -11.80 23.66 -4.20
C ALA A 198 -10.64 24.39 -3.50
N PRO A 199 -9.81 25.18 -4.21
CA PRO A 199 -8.68 25.86 -3.60
C PRO A 199 -9.15 27.05 -2.75
N ARG A 200 -8.54 27.23 -1.58
CA ARG A 200 -8.73 28.43 -0.75
C ARG A 200 -7.85 29.59 -1.18
N ALA A 201 -6.70 29.31 -1.76
CA ALA A 201 -5.76 30.29 -2.30
C ALA A 201 -5.05 29.71 -3.51
N LEU A 202 -4.70 30.56 -4.45
CA LEU A 202 -3.90 30.24 -5.64
C LEU A 202 -2.58 30.99 -5.55
N LEU A 203 -1.49 30.24 -5.68
CA LEU A 203 -0.13 30.76 -5.75
C LEU A 203 0.44 30.45 -7.13
N SER A 204 0.90 31.48 -7.84
CA SER A 204 1.58 31.30 -9.12
C SER A 204 3.09 31.36 -8.90
N LEU A 205 3.78 30.28 -9.25
CA LEU A 205 5.23 30.21 -9.21
C LEU A 205 5.78 30.33 -10.62
N ASN A 206 6.68 31.28 -10.83
CA ASN A 206 7.38 31.41 -12.10
C ASN A 206 8.62 30.49 -12.07
N VAL A 207 8.51 29.32 -12.67
CA VAL A 207 9.56 28.32 -12.71
C VAL A 207 10.02 28.07 -14.14
N ARG A 208 11.30 27.72 -14.30
CA ARG A 208 11.87 27.26 -15.56
C ARG A 208 12.34 25.83 -15.39
N GLN A 209 12.06 25.02 -16.38
CA GLN A 209 12.63 23.68 -16.45
C GLN A 209 14.12 23.77 -16.74
N LEU A 210 14.94 23.11 -15.94
CA LEU A 210 16.36 22.96 -16.21
C LEU A 210 16.57 22.04 -17.41
N HIS A 211 17.68 22.26 -18.13
CA HIS A 211 18.07 21.38 -19.21
C HIS A 211 18.37 19.96 -18.68
N SER A 212 18.07 18.95 -19.49
CA SER A 212 18.51 17.60 -19.20
C SER A 212 20.02 17.50 -19.38
N TYR A 213 20.73 17.14 -18.36
CA TYR A 213 22.20 17.01 -18.41
C TYR A 213 22.66 15.67 -18.97
N GLY A 214 21.75 14.77 -19.35
CA GLY A 214 22.07 13.48 -19.97
C GLY A 214 23.04 12.59 -19.17
N GLY A 215 23.13 12.78 -17.85
CA GLY A 215 24.09 12.10 -16.97
C GLY A 215 25.48 12.78 -16.89
N SER A 216 25.70 13.89 -17.61
CA SER A 216 26.97 14.65 -17.55
C SER A 216 27.03 15.52 -16.28
N LEU A 217 27.81 15.08 -15.32
CA LEU A 217 28.07 15.86 -14.09
C LEU A 217 28.83 17.15 -14.39
N GLU A 218 29.64 17.16 -15.43
CA GLU A 218 30.43 18.32 -15.87
C GLU A 218 29.55 19.46 -16.37
N THR A 219 28.55 19.14 -17.21
CA THR A 219 27.60 20.11 -17.72
C THR A 219 26.71 20.66 -16.59
N ALA A 220 26.23 19.77 -15.70
CA ALA A 220 25.47 20.17 -14.54
C ALA A 220 26.24 21.11 -13.60
N ALA A 221 27.51 20.80 -13.34
CA ALA A 221 28.38 21.63 -12.51
C ALA A 221 28.61 23.01 -13.10
N SER A 222 28.83 23.10 -14.42
CA SER A 222 29.02 24.38 -15.14
C SER A 222 27.76 25.27 -15.06
N ASP A 223 26.59 24.69 -15.26
CA ASP A 223 25.31 25.40 -15.14
C ASP A 223 25.06 25.89 -13.70
N MET A 224 25.34 25.02 -12.71
CA MET A 224 25.23 25.38 -11.29
C MET A 224 26.15 26.56 -10.92
N GLU A 225 27.40 26.56 -11.41
CA GLU A 225 28.29 27.68 -11.20
C GLU A 225 27.72 28.99 -11.76
N GLN A 226 27.12 28.94 -12.93
CA GLN A 226 26.50 30.11 -13.54
C GLN A 226 25.32 30.63 -12.68
N TYR A 227 24.45 29.75 -12.20
CA TYR A 227 23.34 30.16 -11.31
C TYR A 227 23.85 30.73 -9.98
N LEU A 228 24.87 30.13 -9.38
CA LEU A 228 25.47 30.61 -8.13
C LEU A 228 26.12 31.99 -8.31
N ARG A 229 26.79 32.24 -9.44
CA ARG A 229 27.36 33.60 -9.78
C ARG A 229 26.28 34.64 -9.95
N LEU A 230 25.08 34.25 -10.37
CA LEU A 230 23.90 35.15 -10.47
C LEU A 230 23.17 35.33 -9.13
N GLY A 231 23.71 34.79 -8.03
CA GLY A 231 23.16 34.91 -6.67
C GLY A 231 22.06 33.92 -6.34
N SER A 232 21.87 32.91 -7.16
CA SER A 232 20.89 31.83 -6.90
C SER A 232 21.48 30.78 -5.93
N GLY A 233 20.64 30.14 -5.13
CA GLY A 233 20.98 28.90 -4.41
C GLY A 233 20.75 27.68 -5.30
N ALA A 234 21.53 26.63 -5.15
CA ALA A 234 21.35 25.35 -5.81
C ALA A 234 21.11 24.23 -4.78
N LEU A 235 20.05 23.47 -4.95
CA LEU A 235 19.75 22.29 -4.15
C LEU A 235 19.73 21.05 -5.07
N VAL A 236 20.56 20.07 -4.75
CA VAL A 236 20.68 18.83 -5.53
C VAL A 236 20.21 17.65 -4.66
N PRO A 237 19.00 17.13 -4.88
CA PRO A 237 18.54 15.96 -4.15
C PRO A 237 19.30 14.73 -4.60
N CYS A 238 19.93 14.05 -3.64
CA CYS A 238 20.68 12.82 -3.85
C CYS A 238 19.98 11.68 -3.11
N GLY A 239 19.71 10.57 -3.77
CA GLY A 239 18.95 9.47 -3.20
C GLY A 239 19.59 8.76 -1.98
N ASN A 240 20.88 9.03 -1.68
CA ASN A 240 21.57 8.58 -0.47
C ASN A 240 22.84 9.40 -0.21
N GLU A 241 23.37 9.28 1.02
CA GLU A 241 24.55 10.01 1.48
C GLU A 241 25.80 9.75 0.63
N ALA A 242 26.03 8.50 0.19
CA ALA A 242 27.19 8.16 -0.63
C ALA A 242 27.17 8.89 -1.97
N ARG A 243 26.00 8.97 -2.62
CA ARG A 243 25.79 9.77 -3.84
C ARG A 243 26.01 11.26 -3.60
N GLY A 244 25.49 11.80 -2.48
CA GLY A 244 25.67 13.18 -2.10
C GLY A 244 27.15 13.54 -1.95
N LYS A 245 27.93 12.74 -1.23
CA LYS A 245 29.38 12.89 -1.08
C LYS A 245 30.13 12.79 -2.42
N HIS A 246 29.73 11.85 -3.27
CA HIS A 246 30.32 11.68 -4.60
C HIS A 246 30.06 12.89 -5.50
N MET A 247 28.90 13.52 -5.41
CA MET A 247 28.57 14.72 -6.20
C MET A 247 29.18 16.00 -5.62
N ALA A 248 29.27 16.10 -4.30
CA ALA A 248 29.85 17.28 -3.64
C ALA A 248 31.34 17.47 -3.95
N ARG A 249 32.09 16.39 -4.14
CA ARG A 249 33.52 16.44 -4.39
C ARG A 249 33.92 17.19 -5.66
N PRO A 250 33.40 16.88 -6.88
CA PRO A 250 33.70 17.62 -8.08
C PRO A 250 33.23 19.08 -8.04
N LEU A 251 32.15 19.37 -7.31
CA LEU A 251 31.65 20.73 -7.13
C LEU A 251 32.58 21.56 -6.24
N ALA A 252 33.10 20.95 -5.17
CA ALA A 252 34.10 21.61 -4.28
C ALA A 252 35.44 21.86 -4.97
N GLU A 253 35.89 20.95 -5.82
CA GLU A 253 37.13 21.14 -6.64
C GLU A 253 37.03 22.30 -7.62
N ARG A 254 35.82 22.72 -7.99
CA ARG A 254 35.54 23.91 -8.83
C ARG A 254 35.24 25.17 -8.03
N GLY A 255 35.46 25.17 -6.73
CA GLY A 255 35.31 26.34 -5.87
C GLY A 255 33.90 26.61 -5.37
N SER A 256 32.97 25.70 -5.61
CA SER A 256 31.62 25.82 -5.06
C SER A 256 31.60 25.30 -3.61
N SER A 257 31.08 26.09 -2.69
CA SER A 257 30.89 25.68 -1.29
C SER A 257 29.70 24.71 -1.15
N ALA A 258 29.80 23.54 -1.79
CA ALA A 258 28.77 22.51 -1.66
C ALA A 258 28.87 21.88 -0.25
N ARG A 259 27.79 21.95 0.52
CA ARG A 259 27.65 21.24 1.79
C ARG A 259 26.63 20.12 1.62
N PRO A 260 26.97 18.86 1.94
CA PRO A 260 25.96 17.84 2.06
C PRO A 260 25.09 18.18 3.28
N ASP A 261 23.84 18.50 3.04
CA ASP A 261 22.86 18.60 4.11
C ASP A 261 22.40 17.18 4.44
N LEU A 262 22.81 16.69 5.60
CA LEU A 262 22.54 15.33 6.09
C LEU A 262 21.33 15.34 7.04
N GLN A 263 20.45 16.32 6.97
CA GLN A 263 19.20 16.25 7.73
C GLN A 263 18.31 15.16 7.13
N ASN A 264 18.58 13.94 7.59
CA ASN A 264 17.63 12.86 7.64
C ASN A 264 16.80 13.03 8.91
N GLU A 265 15.63 13.59 8.80
CA GLU A 265 14.51 13.34 9.72
C GLU A 265 13.23 13.17 8.92
#